data_273e7c7e8fdb11a98a719e96b2821b16
#
_entry.id   273e7c7e8fdb11a98a719e96b2821b16
#
_cell.length_a   1.000
_cell.length_b   1.000
_cell.length_c   1.000
_cell.angle_alpha   90.00
_cell.angle_beta   90.00
_cell.angle_gamma   90.00
#
_symmetry.space_group_name_H-M   'P 1'
#
loop_
_entity.id
_entity.type
_entity.pdbx_description
1 polymer ?
#
loop_
_entity_poly.entity_id
_entity_poly.type
_entity_poly.pdbx_seq_one_letter_code
_entity_poly.pdbx_strand_id
1 'polypeptide(L)'
;MLYQTENQHGGDVYGGGITLDFSANTNPLGTPPGVLEAVRRGLPQLHRYPDPYCRRLVQAIATHEQVPASYILCGNGAADLIYTYCAALRPRTAVELAPTFVEYGAGLAQVGCRVERYFLHQAQNFDLDEGFLPFLEEKKPEVAFLCNPNNPTGRLIPLPLLEQILQYCAAQGARLFLDECFLDLTEDGVSAKSLLAAHPELLILKAFTKSYGMAGIRLGYCLCADSALLRRMASASQPWNVSSLAQSAGVA
;
A
#
# COMPACT_ATOMS: atom_id res chain seq x y z
N MET A 1 -7.34 -25.31 -16.08
CA MET A 1 -7.11 -23.94 -16.63
C MET A 1 -5.91 -23.33 -15.92
N LEU A 2 -5.12 -22.50 -16.61
CA LEU A 2 -3.90 -21.86 -16.03
C LEU A 2 -4.16 -20.95 -14.81
N TYR A 3 -5.40 -20.51 -14.61
CA TYR A 3 -5.80 -19.61 -13.52
C TYR A 3 -6.57 -20.32 -12.38
N GLN A 4 -6.49 -21.65 -12.26
CA GLN A 4 -7.13 -22.43 -11.20
C GLN A 4 -6.23 -22.57 -9.96
N THR A 5 -5.53 -21.52 -9.58
CA THR A 5 -4.94 -21.43 -8.24
C THR A 5 -6.00 -20.93 -7.27
N GLU A 6 -5.99 -21.44 -6.04
CA GLU A 6 -6.88 -20.98 -4.99
C GLU A 6 -6.71 -19.47 -4.81
N ASN A 7 -7.80 -18.71 -5.03
CA ASN A 7 -7.81 -17.27 -4.82
C ASN A 7 -7.99 -17.01 -3.31
N GLN A 8 -6.98 -16.46 -2.68
CA GLN A 8 -7.03 -16.09 -1.25
C GLN A 8 -7.69 -14.72 -1.00
N HIS A 9 -8.12 -14.03 -2.06
CA HIS A 9 -8.73 -12.71 -1.97
C HIS A 9 -10.23 -12.75 -2.18
N GLY A 10 -10.93 -11.80 -1.57
CA GLY A 10 -12.31 -11.50 -1.88
C GLY A 10 -12.47 -10.79 -3.25
N GLY A 11 -13.74 -10.52 -3.62
CA GLY A 11 -14.08 -9.79 -4.84
C GLY A 11 -14.23 -10.66 -6.09
N ASP A 12 -14.18 -12.00 -5.97
CA ASP A 12 -14.52 -12.88 -7.08
C ASP A 12 -16.05 -13.03 -7.19
N VAL A 13 -16.66 -12.08 -7.89
CA VAL A 13 -18.11 -12.05 -8.17
C VAL A 13 -18.45 -12.64 -9.54
N TYR A 14 -17.46 -13.11 -10.30
CA TYR A 14 -17.63 -13.53 -11.71
C TYR A 14 -18.07 -14.98 -11.85
N GLY A 15 -17.97 -15.80 -10.80
CA GLY A 15 -18.36 -17.22 -10.80
C GLY A 15 -19.89 -17.46 -10.83
N GLY A 16 -20.72 -16.43 -10.71
CA GLY A 16 -22.17 -16.48 -10.73
C GLY A 16 -22.81 -16.79 -9.37
N GLY A 17 -24.09 -16.42 -9.19
CA GLY A 17 -24.90 -16.72 -7.99
C GLY A 17 -24.65 -15.85 -6.78
N ILE A 18 -23.71 -14.89 -6.83
CA ILE A 18 -23.46 -13.95 -5.73
C ILE A 18 -24.43 -12.78 -5.82
N THR A 19 -25.31 -12.64 -4.82
CA THR A 19 -26.26 -11.53 -4.71
C THR A 19 -25.78 -10.41 -3.78
N LEU A 20 -24.94 -10.76 -2.79
CA LEU A 20 -24.33 -9.83 -1.86
C LEU A 20 -22.85 -10.19 -1.70
N ASP A 21 -21.97 -9.20 -1.87
CA ASP A 21 -20.53 -9.37 -1.70
C ASP A 21 -20.05 -8.59 -0.45
N PHE A 22 -19.61 -9.34 0.56
CA PHE A 22 -18.96 -8.81 1.76
C PHE A 22 -17.45 -9.14 1.80
N SER A 23 -16.91 -9.66 0.71
CA SER A 23 -15.50 -10.11 0.64
C SER A 23 -14.53 -8.99 0.23
N ALA A 24 -15.03 -7.86 -0.27
CA ALA A 24 -14.23 -6.72 -0.69
C ALA A 24 -14.66 -5.44 0.04
N ASN A 25 -13.77 -4.89 0.85
CA ASN A 25 -14.03 -3.67 1.63
C ASN A 25 -13.78 -2.42 0.76
N THR A 26 -14.74 -2.07 -0.09
CA THR A 26 -14.70 -0.86 -0.91
C THR A 26 -15.79 0.11 -0.46
N ASN A 27 -15.61 1.41 -0.74
CA ASN A 27 -16.61 2.43 -0.42
C ASN A 27 -17.96 2.08 -1.07
N PRO A 28 -19.03 1.89 -0.29
CA PRO A 28 -20.34 1.50 -0.80
C PRO A 28 -20.99 2.59 -1.68
N LEU A 29 -20.53 3.83 -1.62
CA LEU A 29 -20.98 4.92 -2.49
C LEU A 29 -20.47 4.76 -3.94
N GLY A 30 -19.54 3.83 -4.17
CA GLY A 30 -18.97 3.55 -5.48
C GLY A 30 -17.96 4.61 -5.95
N THR A 31 -17.66 4.57 -7.24
CA THR A 31 -16.71 5.48 -7.86
C THR A 31 -17.33 6.88 -8.06
N PRO A 32 -16.65 7.96 -7.66
CA PRO A 32 -17.17 9.32 -7.84
C PRO A 32 -17.51 9.64 -9.30
N PRO A 33 -18.63 10.38 -9.57
CA PRO A 33 -19.04 10.71 -10.93
C PRO A 33 -17.96 11.46 -11.74
N GLY A 34 -17.18 12.34 -11.09
CA GLY A 34 -16.07 13.06 -11.73
C GLY A 34 -14.99 12.13 -12.27
N VAL A 35 -14.69 11.06 -11.55
CA VAL A 35 -13.73 10.03 -11.97
C VAL A 35 -14.26 9.29 -13.19
N LEU A 36 -15.53 8.86 -13.17
CA LEU A 36 -16.15 8.18 -14.33
C LEU A 36 -16.11 9.05 -15.58
N GLU A 37 -16.39 10.33 -15.43
CA GLU A 37 -16.31 11.30 -16.53
C GLU A 37 -14.89 11.52 -17.04
N ALA A 38 -13.89 11.57 -16.16
CA ALA A 38 -12.49 11.68 -16.54
C ALA A 38 -12.02 10.44 -17.34
N VAL A 39 -12.45 9.24 -16.93
CA VAL A 39 -12.19 8.00 -17.68
C VAL A 39 -12.83 8.06 -19.07
N ARG A 40 -14.10 8.47 -19.18
CA ARG A 40 -14.78 8.62 -20.48
C ARG A 40 -14.04 9.58 -21.42
N ARG A 41 -13.61 10.73 -20.91
CA ARG A 41 -12.83 11.70 -21.67
C ARG A 41 -11.45 11.20 -22.08
N GLY A 42 -10.89 10.25 -21.34
CA GLY A 42 -9.62 9.62 -21.66
C GLY A 42 -9.68 8.57 -22.78
N LEU A 43 -10.86 7.99 -23.07
CA LEU A 43 -11.01 6.92 -24.06
C LEU A 43 -10.45 7.25 -25.47
N PRO A 44 -10.65 8.44 -26.03
CA PRO A 44 -10.07 8.77 -27.36
C PRO A 44 -8.53 8.76 -27.39
N GLN A 45 -7.86 8.78 -26.25
CA GLN A 45 -6.40 8.79 -26.16
C GLN A 45 -5.78 7.37 -26.05
N LEU A 46 -6.58 6.31 -26.05
CA LEU A 46 -6.11 4.93 -25.85
C LEU A 46 -5.10 4.45 -26.92
N HIS A 47 -5.03 5.11 -28.08
CA HIS A 47 -4.04 4.83 -29.12
C HIS A 47 -2.61 5.28 -28.76
N ARG A 48 -2.43 5.97 -27.63
CA ARG A 48 -1.13 6.46 -27.14
C ARG A 48 -0.71 5.70 -25.88
N TYR A 49 0.59 5.49 -25.74
CA TYR A 49 1.14 5.05 -24.45
C TYR A 49 0.84 6.11 -23.36
N PRO A 50 0.65 5.67 -22.10
CA PRO A 50 0.50 6.60 -20.97
C PRO A 50 1.78 7.42 -20.75
N ASP A 51 1.66 8.52 -19.99
CA ASP A 51 2.84 9.25 -19.50
C ASP A 51 3.69 8.34 -18.62
N PRO A 52 4.93 7.96 -19.02
CA PRO A 52 5.76 7.02 -18.26
C PRO A 52 6.19 7.55 -16.89
N TYR A 53 6.05 8.84 -16.65
CA TYR A 53 6.40 9.50 -15.38
C TYR A 53 5.18 9.92 -14.57
N CYS A 54 3.97 9.65 -15.03
CA CYS A 54 2.72 10.02 -14.37
C CYS A 54 2.66 11.50 -13.92
N ARG A 55 3.27 12.44 -14.66
CA ARG A 55 3.56 13.82 -14.21
C ARG A 55 2.35 14.54 -13.63
N ARG A 56 1.21 14.50 -14.35
CA ARG A 56 -0.01 15.17 -13.88
C ARG A 56 -0.59 14.49 -12.65
N LEU A 57 -0.57 13.15 -12.59
CA LEU A 57 -1.03 12.38 -11.45
C LEU A 57 -0.15 12.64 -10.23
N VAL A 58 1.17 12.57 -10.37
CA VAL A 58 2.12 12.86 -9.29
C VAL A 58 1.91 14.27 -8.74
N GLN A 59 1.70 15.28 -9.61
CA GLN A 59 1.44 16.64 -9.15
C GLN A 59 0.10 16.78 -8.42
N ALA A 60 -0.95 16.08 -8.87
CA ALA A 60 -2.25 16.07 -8.21
C ALA A 60 -2.14 15.41 -6.81
N ILE A 61 -1.46 14.25 -6.71
CA ILE A 61 -1.21 13.59 -5.44
C ILE A 61 -0.36 14.47 -4.51
N ALA A 62 0.70 15.11 -5.01
CA ALA A 62 1.56 16.00 -4.23
C ALA A 62 0.75 17.16 -3.60
N THR A 63 -0.16 17.73 -4.36
CA THR A 63 -1.05 18.81 -3.90
C THR A 63 -2.06 18.27 -2.85
N HIS A 64 -2.64 17.11 -3.09
CA HIS A 64 -3.63 16.49 -2.19
C HIS A 64 -2.99 16.07 -0.85
N GLU A 65 -1.85 15.38 -0.93
CA GLU A 65 -1.14 14.88 0.25
C GLU A 65 -0.30 15.96 0.96
N GLN A 66 -0.08 17.09 0.31
CA GLN A 66 0.79 18.18 0.81
C GLN A 66 2.23 17.68 1.07
N VAL A 67 2.76 16.88 0.15
CA VAL A 67 4.13 16.39 0.18
C VAL A 67 4.87 16.76 -1.11
N PRO A 68 6.21 16.78 -1.11
CA PRO A 68 6.99 16.98 -2.33
C PRO A 68 6.67 15.92 -3.39
N ALA A 69 6.53 16.32 -4.65
CA ALA A 69 6.33 15.40 -5.77
C ALA A 69 7.44 14.33 -5.89
N SER A 70 8.65 14.66 -5.44
CA SER A 70 9.79 13.74 -5.40
C SER A 70 9.64 12.57 -4.39
N TYR A 71 8.64 12.63 -3.49
CA TYR A 71 8.34 11.57 -2.53
C TYR A 71 7.35 10.54 -3.08
N ILE A 72 6.83 10.72 -4.29
CA ILE A 72 5.70 9.95 -4.82
C ILE A 72 6.16 9.00 -5.92
N LEU A 73 5.72 7.74 -5.82
CA LEU A 73 5.77 6.76 -6.90
C LEU A 73 4.38 6.13 -7.08
N CYS A 74 3.87 6.18 -8.33
CA CYS A 74 2.60 5.56 -8.68
C CYS A 74 2.80 4.12 -9.17
N GLY A 75 1.80 3.26 -8.92
CA GLY A 75 1.81 1.85 -9.32
C GLY A 75 0.44 1.37 -9.82
N ASN A 76 0.43 0.21 -10.46
CA ASN A 76 -0.76 -0.47 -10.98
C ASN A 76 -1.57 -1.12 -9.83
N GLY A 77 -2.06 -0.29 -8.92
CA GLY A 77 -2.64 -0.70 -7.64
C GLY A 77 -1.59 -0.84 -6.53
N ALA A 78 -2.06 -0.89 -5.28
CA ALA A 78 -1.19 -1.04 -4.12
C ALA A 78 -0.37 -2.34 -4.15
N ALA A 79 -0.95 -3.45 -4.62
CA ALA A 79 -0.27 -4.72 -4.72
C ALA A 79 0.99 -4.64 -5.61
N ASP A 80 0.93 -3.97 -6.77
CA ASP A 80 2.10 -3.74 -7.62
C ASP A 80 3.25 -3.08 -6.86
N LEU A 81 2.94 -2.10 -6.01
CA LEU A 81 3.95 -1.40 -5.19
C LEU A 81 4.52 -2.28 -4.07
N ILE A 82 3.74 -3.19 -3.48
CA ILE A 82 4.23 -4.17 -2.50
C ILE A 82 5.29 -5.06 -3.16
N TYR A 83 4.96 -5.67 -4.31
CA TYR A 83 5.87 -6.56 -5.03
C TYR A 83 7.10 -5.81 -5.56
N THR A 84 6.90 -4.61 -6.09
CA THR A 84 7.98 -3.73 -6.57
C THR A 84 8.94 -3.34 -5.44
N TYR A 85 8.40 -3.02 -4.25
CA TYR A 85 9.21 -2.75 -3.06
C TYR A 85 10.04 -3.95 -2.65
N CYS A 86 9.43 -5.13 -2.55
CA CYS A 86 10.14 -6.37 -2.23
C CYS A 86 11.25 -6.67 -3.26
N ALA A 87 10.96 -6.53 -4.55
CA ALA A 87 11.92 -6.75 -5.62
C ALA A 87 13.08 -5.75 -5.60
N ALA A 88 12.82 -4.47 -5.28
CA ALA A 88 13.82 -3.42 -5.19
C ALA A 88 14.71 -3.54 -3.94
N LEU A 89 14.13 -3.94 -2.82
CA LEU A 89 14.84 -4.04 -1.53
C LEU A 89 15.55 -5.39 -1.37
N ARG A 90 14.87 -6.50 -1.73
CA ARG A 90 15.29 -7.90 -1.56
C ARG A 90 15.76 -8.19 -0.13
N PRO A 91 14.94 -7.94 0.89
CA PRO A 91 15.35 -8.13 2.27
C PRO A 91 15.56 -9.62 2.54
N ARG A 92 16.51 -9.95 3.41
CA ARG A 92 16.76 -11.33 3.87
C ARG A 92 15.82 -11.72 5.01
N THR A 93 15.44 -10.74 5.82
CA THR A 93 14.58 -10.92 7.00
C THR A 93 13.53 -9.83 7.06
N ALA A 94 12.29 -10.21 7.34
CA ALA A 94 11.18 -9.27 7.52
C ALA A 94 10.31 -9.69 8.71
N VAL A 95 9.59 -8.71 9.26
CA VAL A 95 8.54 -8.93 10.25
C VAL A 95 7.22 -8.44 9.67
N GLU A 96 6.15 -9.22 9.86
CA GLU A 96 4.77 -8.82 9.61
C GLU A 96 3.87 -9.17 10.81
N LEU A 97 2.71 -8.55 10.89
CA LEU A 97 1.68 -8.91 11.89
C LEU A 97 0.94 -10.19 11.45
N ALA A 98 0.31 -10.89 12.41
CA ALA A 98 -0.61 -11.98 12.15
C ALA A 98 -1.81 -11.89 13.10
N PRO A 99 -3.05 -11.73 12.56
CA PRO A 99 -3.41 -11.67 11.14
C PRO A 99 -3.07 -10.31 10.51
N THR A 100 -2.73 -10.31 9.21
CA THR A 100 -2.60 -9.11 8.38
C THR A 100 -2.86 -9.43 6.90
N PHE A 101 -2.67 -8.46 6.00
CA PHE A 101 -2.89 -8.65 4.57
C PHE A 101 -1.85 -9.59 3.95
N VAL A 102 -2.32 -10.62 3.26
CA VAL A 102 -1.50 -11.76 2.79
C VAL A 102 -0.42 -11.38 1.75
N GLU A 103 -0.61 -10.27 1.03
CA GLU A 103 0.30 -9.86 -0.05
C GLU A 103 1.69 -9.42 0.44
N TYR A 104 1.83 -9.04 1.71
CA TYR A 104 3.16 -8.72 2.26
C TYR A 104 4.03 -9.98 2.28
N GLY A 105 3.53 -11.04 2.91
CA GLY A 105 4.21 -12.34 2.94
C GLY A 105 4.42 -12.93 1.54
N ALA A 106 3.42 -12.79 0.64
CA ALA A 106 3.52 -13.28 -0.73
C ALA A 106 4.62 -12.54 -1.53
N GLY A 107 4.68 -11.20 -1.44
CA GLY A 107 5.72 -10.41 -2.08
C GLY A 107 7.12 -10.71 -1.53
N LEU A 108 7.24 -10.87 -0.21
CA LEU A 108 8.49 -11.24 0.46
C LEU A 108 8.96 -12.65 0.07
N ALA A 109 8.05 -13.61 -0.07
CA ALA A 109 8.35 -14.97 -0.49
C ALA A 109 8.96 -15.02 -1.91
N GLN A 110 8.51 -14.16 -2.83
CA GLN A 110 9.06 -14.11 -4.19
C GLN A 110 10.55 -13.74 -4.25
N VAL A 111 11.05 -13.04 -3.23
CA VAL A 111 12.46 -12.68 -3.15
C VAL A 111 13.27 -13.56 -2.18
N GLY A 112 12.66 -14.62 -1.66
CA GLY A 112 13.30 -15.57 -0.74
C GLY A 112 13.54 -15.00 0.66
N CYS A 113 12.76 -14.01 1.08
CA CYS A 113 12.84 -13.40 2.40
C CYS A 113 12.32 -14.35 3.49
N ARG A 114 13.03 -14.43 4.62
CA ARG A 114 12.53 -15.10 5.83
C ARG A 114 11.60 -14.13 6.56
N VAL A 115 10.34 -14.53 6.76
CA VAL A 115 9.31 -13.73 7.42
C VAL A 115 9.04 -14.28 8.82
N GLU A 116 9.20 -13.42 9.82
CA GLU A 116 8.81 -13.66 11.20
C GLU A 116 7.48 -12.96 11.47
N ARG A 117 6.57 -13.60 12.25
CA ARG A 117 5.23 -13.07 12.51
C ARG A 117 5.04 -12.69 13.96
N TYR A 118 4.60 -11.45 14.18
CA TYR A 118 4.09 -11.02 15.48
C TYR A 118 2.59 -11.29 15.55
N PHE A 119 2.20 -12.22 16.44
CA PHE A 119 0.79 -12.63 16.54
C PHE A 119 0.02 -11.64 17.41
N LEU A 120 -1.03 -11.05 16.83
CA LEU A 120 -2.01 -10.24 17.54
C LEU A 120 -3.04 -11.16 18.22
N HIS A 121 -3.47 -10.80 19.43
CA HIS A 121 -4.33 -11.64 20.23
C HIS A 121 -5.73 -11.06 20.41
N GLN A 122 -6.74 -11.91 20.32
CA GLN A 122 -8.14 -11.53 20.55
C GLN A 122 -8.36 -10.94 21.95
N ALA A 123 -7.63 -11.42 22.97
CA ALA A 123 -7.72 -10.92 24.32
C ALA A 123 -7.31 -9.44 24.46
N GLN A 124 -6.51 -8.92 23.52
CA GLN A 124 -6.14 -7.50 23.38
C GLN A 124 -6.86 -6.83 22.20
N ASN A 125 -8.02 -7.34 21.77
CA ASN A 125 -8.77 -6.84 20.62
C ASN A 125 -7.96 -6.76 19.31
N PHE A 126 -6.91 -7.57 19.17
CA PHE A 126 -5.96 -7.52 18.07
C PHE A 126 -5.24 -6.16 17.93
N ASP A 127 -5.13 -5.39 19.01
CA ASP A 127 -4.33 -4.17 19.02
C ASP A 127 -2.84 -4.52 18.98
N LEU A 128 -2.07 -3.71 18.29
CA LEU A 128 -0.62 -3.75 18.37
C LEU A 128 -0.18 -3.11 19.69
N ASP A 129 0.56 -3.84 20.49
CA ASP A 129 1.01 -3.43 21.81
C ASP A 129 2.53 -3.15 21.88
N GLU A 130 2.98 -2.69 23.06
CA GLU A 130 4.39 -2.38 23.30
C GLU A 130 5.31 -3.61 23.24
N GLY A 131 4.77 -4.85 23.29
CA GLY A 131 5.52 -6.08 23.13
C GLY A 131 6.13 -6.23 21.71
N PHE A 132 5.65 -5.46 20.75
CA PHE A 132 6.19 -5.46 19.40
C PHE A 132 7.64 -4.94 19.33
N LEU A 133 8.01 -3.95 20.15
CA LEU A 133 9.37 -3.40 20.16
C LEU A 133 10.41 -4.43 20.64
N PRO A 134 10.24 -5.13 21.77
CA PRO A 134 11.10 -6.25 22.15
C PRO A 134 11.18 -7.36 21.10
N PHE A 135 10.07 -7.64 20.41
CA PHE A 135 10.06 -8.60 19.32
C PHE A 135 10.94 -8.15 18.14
N LEU A 136 10.88 -6.88 17.76
CA LEU A 136 11.77 -6.32 16.73
C LEU A 136 13.24 -6.41 17.16
N GLU A 137 13.55 -6.12 18.43
CA GLU A 137 14.91 -6.21 18.98
C GLU A 137 15.46 -7.64 18.95
N GLU A 138 14.60 -8.65 19.22
CA GLU A 138 14.96 -10.07 19.14
C GLU A 138 15.19 -10.51 17.68
N LYS A 139 14.26 -10.18 16.78
CA LYS A 139 14.27 -10.68 15.39
C LYS A 139 15.20 -9.91 14.46
N LYS A 140 15.48 -8.64 14.76
CA LYS A 140 16.35 -7.74 13.97
C LYS A 140 16.03 -7.78 12.47
N PRO A 141 14.80 -7.47 12.06
CA PRO A 141 14.42 -7.52 10.66
C PRO A 141 15.09 -6.40 9.85
N GLU A 142 15.31 -6.64 8.56
CA GLU A 142 15.70 -5.57 7.63
C GLU A 142 14.50 -4.69 7.23
N VAL A 143 13.27 -5.23 7.35
CA VAL A 143 12.03 -4.49 7.12
C VAL A 143 10.89 -5.01 8.00
N ALA A 144 10.07 -4.09 8.52
CA ALA A 144 8.77 -4.39 9.13
C ALA A 144 7.65 -3.96 8.21
N PHE A 145 6.63 -4.82 8.03
CA PHE A 145 5.39 -4.50 7.32
C PHE A 145 4.27 -4.33 8.33
N LEU A 146 3.66 -3.15 8.34
CA LEU A 146 2.51 -2.81 9.18
C LEU A 146 1.37 -2.28 8.31
N CYS A 147 0.14 -2.61 8.70
CA CYS A 147 -1.07 -2.10 8.08
C CYS A 147 -1.84 -1.24 9.08
N ASN A 148 -2.21 -0.04 8.71
CA ASN A 148 -2.81 0.95 9.60
C ASN A 148 -3.96 1.74 8.93
N PRO A 149 -5.24 1.43 9.22
CA PRO A 149 -5.70 0.35 10.10
C PRO A 149 -5.38 -1.03 9.53
N ASN A 150 -5.16 -1.99 10.43
CA ASN A 150 -4.79 -3.34 10.03
C ASN A 150 -5.96 -4.07 9.34
N ASN A 151 -5.70 -4.68 8.22
CA ASN A 151 -6.62 -5.59 7.56
C ASN A 151 -6.22 -7.05 7.92
N PRO A 152 -7.09 -7.89 8.60
CA PRO A 152 -8.55 -7.72 8.66
C PRO A 152 -9.10 -7.13 9.96
N THR A 153 -8.26 -6.75 10.95
CA THR A 153 -8.72 -6.46 12.31
C THR A 153 -9.37 -5.08 12.47
N GLY A 154 -9.10 -4.15 11.54
CA GLY A 154 -9.59 -2.78 11.59
C GLY A 154 -8.93 -1.91 12.66
N ARG A 155 -7.88 -2.43 13.33
CA ARG A 155 -7.23 -1.73 14.45
C ARG A 155 -6.22 -0.71 13.97
N LEU A 156 -6.27 0.49 14.57
CA LEU A 156 -5.29 1.55 14.35
C LEU A 156 -4.07 1.35 15.23
N ILE A 157 -2.90 1.68 14.71
CA ILE A 157 -1.66 1.75 15.49
C ILE A 157 -1.58 3.15 16.10
N PRO A 158 -1.45 3.29 17.43
CA PRO A 158 -1.28 4.57 18.07
C PRO A 158 -0.03 5.30 17.55
N LEU A 159 -0.15 6.59 17.22
CA LEU A 159 0.96 7.37 16.68
C LEU A 159 2.22 7.32 17.56
N PRO A 160 2.14 7.40 18.92
CA PRO A 160 3.33 7.27 19.78
C PRO A 160 4.07 5.93 19.63
N LEU A 161 3.33 4.83 19.44
CA LEU A 161 3.94 3.52 19.18
C LEU A 161 4.60 3.48 17.80
N LEU A 162 3.95 4.07 16.80
CA LEU A 162 4.51 4.16 15.45
C LEU A 162 5.82 4.97 15.44
N GLU A 163 5.88 6.08 16.18
CA GLU A 163 7.10 6.88 16.34
C GLU A 163 8.23 6.08 17.00
N GLN A 164 7.94 5.28 18.03
CA GLN A 164 8.92 4.39 18.65
C GLN A 164 9.43 3.32 17.70
N ILE A 165 8.55 2.74 16.88
CA ILE A 165 8.91 1.77 15.84
C ILE A 165 9.83 2.44 14.80
N LEU A 166 9.54 3.65 14.38
CA LEU A 166 10.40 4.41 13.45
C LEU A 166 11.76 4.75 14.07
N GLN A 167 11.80 5.14 15.34
CA GLN A 167 13.06 5.36 16.06
C GLN A 167 13.91 4.09 16.11
N TYR A 168 13.28 2.93 16.38
CA TYR A 168 13.96 1.64 16.30
C TYR A 168 14.50 1.39 14.89
N CYS A 169 13.67 1.56 13.85
CA CYS A 169 14.08 1.34 12.47
C CYS A 169 15.29 2.21 12.08
N ALA A 170 15.24 3.50 12.42
CA ALA A 170 16.34 4.43 12.17
C ALA A 170 17.63 3.99 12.89
N ALA A 171 17.54 3.58 14.16
CA ALA A 171 18.68 3.15 14.97
C ALA A 171 19.31 1.84 14.47
N GLN A 172 18.52 0.93 13.93
CA GLN A 172 18.98 -0.40 13.46
C GLN A 172 19.26 -0.45 11.95
N GLY A 173 18.99 0.63 11.20
CA GLY A 173 19.08 0.63 9.74
C GLY A 173 18.02 -0.25 9.07
N ALA A 174 16.94 -0.56 9.79
CA ALA A 174 15.77 -1.26 9.29
C ALA A 174 14.83 -0.29 8.56
N ARG A 175 13.85 -0.83 7.81
CA ARG A 175 12.82 -0.04 7.13
C ARG A 175 11.44 -0.36 7.65
N LEU A 176 10.54 0.62 7.57
CA LEU A 176 9.13 0.44 7.84
C LEU A 176 8.31 0.62 6.54
N PHE A 177 7.59 -0.43 6.15
CA PHE A 177 6.55 -0.37 5.14
C PHE A 177 5.20 -0.26 5.86
N LEU A 178 4.55 0.90 5.76
CA LEU A 178 3.28 1.21 6.41
C LEU A 178 2.17 1.30 5.37
N ASP A 179 1.20 0.39 5.43
CA ASP A 179 0.05 0.38 4.52
C ASP A 179 -1.11 1.18 5.12
N GLU A 180 -1.39 2.34 4.54
CA GLU A 180 -2.51 3.22 4.91
C GLU A 180 -3.67 3.16 3.90
N CYS A 181 -3.83 2.08 3.14
CA CYS A 181 -4.87 1.98 2.11
C CYS A 181 -6.30 2.10 2.63
N PHE A 182 -6.53 1.87 3.92
CA PHE A 182 -7.84 2.00 4.56
C PHE A 182 -7.97 3.23 5.45
N LEU A 183 -6.91 4.01 5.62
CA LEU A 183 -6.87 5.09 6.62
C LEU A 183 -7.95 6.16 6.36
N ASP A 184 -8.17 6.51 5.10
CA ASP A 184 -9.16 7.52 4.71
C ASP A 184 -10.63 7.08 4.96
N LEU A 185 -10.86 5.83 5.38
CA LEU A 185 -12.16 5.30 5.80
C LEU A 185 -12.33 5.28 7.33
N THR A 186 -11.41 5.88 8.07
CA THR A 186 -11.47 5.99 9.54
C THR A 186 -11.80 7.41 9.96
N GLU A 187 -12.46 7.55 11.11
CA GLU A 187 -12.76 8.87 11.70
C GLU A 187 -11.53 9.45 12.46
N ASP A 188 -10.80 8.57 13.15
CA ASP A 188 -9.70 8.97 14.04
C ASP A 188 -8.30 8.69 13.49
N GLY A 189 -8.21 8.18 12.26
CA GLY A 189 -6.94 7.81 11.65
C GLY A 189 -6.08 9.02 11.28
N VAL A 190 -4.84 9.03 11.77
CA VAL A 190 -3.85 10.06 11.43
C VAL A 190 -2.75 9.44 10.58
N SER A 191 -2.52 10.00 9.39
CA SER A 191 -1.45 9.54 8.50
C SER A 191 -0.07 9.88 9.05
N ALA A 192 0.85 8.93 8.94
CA ALA A 192 2.26 9.11 9.28
C ALA A 192 3.03 9.99 8.27
N LYS A 193 2.38 10.57 7.27
CA LYS A 193 3.04 11.37 6.23
C LYS A 193 3.82 12.57 6.76
N SER A 194 3.43 13.14 7.91
CA SER A 194 4.18 14.22 8.56
C SER A 194 5.56 13.79 9.04
N LEU A 195 5.79 12.49 9.23
CA LEU A 195 7.05 11.92 9.69
C LEU A 195 8.03 11.64 8.54
N LEU A 196 7.58 11.62 7.28
CA LEU A 196 8.41 11.25 6.12
C LEU A 196 9.70 12.04 5.98
N ALA A 197 9.67 13.35 6.26
CA ALA A 197 10.86 14.20 6.10
C ALA A 197 11.98 13.85 7.10
N ALA A 198 11.62 13.40 8.30
CA ALA A 198 12.54 12.99 9.35
C ALA A 198 12.94 11.52 9.27
N HIS A 199 12.12 10.69 8.57
CA HIS A 199 12.22 9.22 8.55
C HIS A 199 12.30 8.70 7.10
N PRO A 200 13.47 8.77 6.43
CA PRO A 200 13.65 8.25 5.08
C PRO A 200 13.51 6.71 4.99
N GLU A 201 13.58 6.01 6.12
CA GLU A 201 13.31 4.58 6.23
C GLU A 201 11.82 4.22 6.13
N LEU A 202 10.90 5.20 6.29
CA LEU A 202 9.46 5.03 6.17
C LEU A 202 9.02 5.07 4.70
N LEU A 203 8.26 4.05 4.29
CA LEU A 203 7.45 4.09 3.08
C LEU A 203 5.98 3.93 3.48
N ILE A 204 5.12 4.83 3.02
CA ILE A 204 3.67 4.76 3.21
C ILE A 204 3.03 4.32 1.89
N LEU A 205 2.22 3.27 1.94
CA LEU A 205 1.42 2.79 0.80
C LEU A 205 0.00 3.35 0.89
N LYS A 206 -0.52 3.85 -0.22
CA LYS A 206 -1.91 4.32 -0.36
C LYS A 206 -2.55 3.80 -1.64
N ALA A 207 -3.87 3.69 -1.65
CA ALA A 207 -4.62 3.19 -2.80
C ALA A 207 -5.92 3.96 -3.02
N PHE A 208 -6.28 4.12 -4.27
CA PHE A 208 -7.59 4.65 -4.67
C PHE A 208 -8.69 3.56 -4.63
N THR A 209 -8.30 2.30 -4.47
CA THR A 209 -9.17 1.12 -4.53
C THR A 209 -10.33 1.19 -3.56
N LYS A 210 -10.06 1.59 -2.30
CA LYS A 210 -10.99 1.48 -1.18
C LYS A 210 -11.82 2.74 -1.03
N SER A 211 -11.19 3.85 -0.70
CA SER A 211 -11.84 5.13 -0.40
C SER A 211 -12.62 5.69 -1.59
N TYR A 212 -12.09 5.53 -2.79
CA TYR A 212 -12.72 6.03 -4.02
C TYR A 212 -13.47 4.97 -4.83
N GLY A 213 -13.62 3.74 -4.33
CA GLY A 213 -14.33 2.68 -5.05
C GLY A 213 -13.74 2.35 -6.42
N MET A 214 -12.41 2.50 -6.60
CA MET A 214 -11.74 2.38 -7.90
C MET A 214 -11.00 1.05 -8.06
N ALA A 215 -11.53 -0.04 -7.51
CA ALA A 215 -10.87 -1.34 -7.52
C ALA A 215 -10.48 -1.82 -8.93
N GLY A 216 -11.36 -1.63 -9.91
CA GLY A 216 -11.14 -2.03 -11.31
C GLY A 216 -10.16 -1.15 -12.09
N ILE A 217 -9.87 0.07 -11.63
CA ILE A 217 -8.96 1.01 -12.29
C ILE A 217 -7.49 0.62 -12.05
N ARG A 218 -7.21 -0.09 -10.95
CA ARG A 218 -5.86 -0.53 -10.59
C ARG A 218 -4.90 0.64 -10.42
N LEU A 219 -5.13 1.50 -9.41
CA LEU A 219 -4.29 2.64 -9.11
C LEU A 219 -3.93 2.68 -7.62
N GLY A 220 -2.64 2.89 -7.34
CA GLY A 220 -2.08 3.13 -6.02
C GLY A 220 -0.84 4.01 -6.11
N TYR A 221 -0.35 4.46 -4.98
CA TYR A 221 0.89 5.20 -4.87
C TYR A 221 1.56 4.94 -3.54
N CYS A 222 2.86 5.18 -3.48
CA CYS A 222 3.56 5.24 -2.21
C CYS A 222 4.24 6.60 -2.01
N LEU A 223 4.45 6.93 -0.74
CA LEU A 223 5.13 8.13 -0.26
C LEU A 223 6.40 7.71 0.47
N CYS A 224 7.55 8.27 0.10
CA CYS A 224 8.84 8.02 0.76
C CYS A 224 9.81 9.16 0.52
N ALA A 225 10.54 9.59 1.54
CA ALA A 225 11.55 10.63 1.38
C ALA A 225 12.87 10.10 0.77
N ASP A 226 13.10 8.77 0.81
CA ASP A 226 14.29 8.14 0.20
C ASP A 226 14.15 8.05 -1.32
N SER A 227 14.64 9.05 -2.03
CA SER A 227 14.62 9.08 -3.49
C SER A 227 15.45 7.97 -4.13
N ALA A 228 16.44 7.40 -3.44
CA ALA A 228 17.23 6.28 -3.95
C ALA A 228 16.39 5.00 -3.94
N LEU A 229 15.60 4.76 -2.90
CA LEU A 229 14.64 3.66 -2.84
C LEU A 229 13.59 3.80 -3.95
N LEU A 230 12.97 4.98 -4.09
CA LEU A 230 11.96 5.20 -5.12
C LEU A 230 12.50 4.98 -6.54
N ARG A 231 13.74 5.39 -6.82
CA ARG A 231 14.40 5.08 -8.11
C ARG A 231 14.61 3.59 -8.32
N ARG A 232 15.04 2.85 -7.30
CA ARG A 232 15.18 1.38 -7.38
C ARG A 232 13.82 0.71 -7.63
N MET A 233 12.77 1.14 -6.95
CA MET A 233 11.41 0.65 -7.19
C MET A 233 10.95 0.96 -8.61
N ALA A 234 11.13 2.19 -9.09
CA ALA A 234 10.79 2.54 -10.47
C ALA A 234 11.55 1.69 -11.50
N SER A 235 12.82 1.35 -11.23
CA SER A 235 13.62 0.49 -12.10
C SER A 235 13.21 -0.99 -12.04
N ALA A 236 12.61 -1.43 -10.94
CA ALA A 236 12.09 -2.78 -10.78
C ALA A 236 10.66 -2.95 -11.35
N SER A 237 9.99 -1.84 -11.64
CA SER A 237 8.64 -1.81 -12.20
C SER A 237 8.66 -1.92 -13.73
N GLN A 238 7.52 -2.30 -14.32
CA GLN A 238 7.35 -2.30 -15.76
C GLN A 238 7.23 -0.86 -16.30
N PRO A 239 7.78 -0.56 -17.50
CA PRO A 239 7.46 0.69 -18.19
C PRO A 239 5.95 0.81 -18.42
N TRP A 240 5.40 2.01 -18.27
CA TRP A 240 3.96 2.28 -18.47
C TRP A 240 3.02 1.44 -17.61
N ASN A 241 3.44 1.03 -16.43
CA ASN A 241 2.65 0.21 -15.50
C ASN A 241 1.30 0.85 -15.09
N VAL A 242 1.20 2.19 -15.11
CA VAL A 242 -0.05 2.92 -14.82
C VAL A 242 -0.71 3.36 -16.13
N SER A 243 -1.86 2.80 -16.46
CA SER A 243 -2.57 3.07 -17.70
C SER A 243 -3.00 4.55 -17.81
N SER A 244 -3.22 5.05 -19.05
CA SER A 244 -3.68 6.41 -19.30
C SER A 244 -5.04 6.70 -18.64
N LEU A 245 -5.93 5.70 -18.56
CA LEU A 245 -7.22 5.83 -17.91
C LEU A 245 -7.07 5.88 -16.39
N ALA A 246 -6.17 5.08 -15.82
CA ALA A 246 -5.87 5.14 -14.39
C ALA A 246 -5.25 6.49 -14.00
N GLN A 247 -4.33 7.01 -14.81
CA GLN A 247 -3.77 8.35 -14.58
C GLN A 247 -4.85 9.45 -14.64
N SER A 248 -5.76 9.37 -15.62
CA SER A 248 -6.86 10.33 -15.73
C SER A 248 -7.85 10.24 -14.57
N ALA A 249 -8.14 9.02 -14.11
CA ALA A 249 -9.01 8.76 -12.98
C ALA A 249 -8.41 9.31 -11.67
N GLY A 250 -7.12 9.11 -11.47
CA GLY A 250 -6.45 9.56 -10.24
C GLY A 250 -6.24 11.08 -10.16
N VAL A 251 -6.27 11.78 -11.28
CA VAL A 251 -6.22 13.26 -11.32
C VAL A 251 -7.57 13.89 -10.99
N ALA A 252 -8.67 13.20 -11.26
CA ALA A 252 -10.04 13.71 -11.08
C ALA A 252 -10.55 13.57 -9.65
#